data_3d626822346c6c2aa2efe4c716ae3335
#
_entry.id   3d626822346c6c2aa2efe4c716ae3335
#
_cell.length_a   1.000
_cell.length_b   1.000
_cell.length_c   1.000
_cell.angle_alpha   90.00
_cell.angle_beta   90.00
_cell.angle_gamma   90.00
#
_symmetry.space_group_name_H-M   'P 1'
#
loop_
_entity.id
_entity.type
_entity.pdbx_description
1 polymer ?
#
loop_
_entity_poly.entity_id
_entity_poly.type
_entity_poly.pdbx_seq_one_letter_code
_entity_poly.pdbx_strand_id
1 'polypeptide(L)'
;YPFTPTIQITNAIIGVARQPVFVGVGGGTTNGARVFKIALDAELHGAAAVVLNAPVHTEMIRELSRLVDIPIVLTVVSLDEDLEERMLHSGARIINVSGGKQTVEIVKALRAIDKDFPIIATGGPTEDTIKEVIEAGANAVTFTPPTSAEIFKGMMENYREQMKK
;
A
#
# COMPACT_ATOMS: atom_id res chain seq x y z
N TYR A 1 -8.79 4.42 0.09
CA TYR A 1 -10.14 4.43 0.69
C TYR A 1 -10.76 3.03 0.63
N PRO A 2 -11.66 2.68 1.57
CA PRO A 2 -12.14 1.30 1.75
C PRO A 2 -13.27 0.89 0.80
N PHE A 3 -13.47 1.59 -0.30
CA PHE A 3 -14.54 1.33 -1.26
C PHE A 3 -13.99 0.82 -2.59
N THR A 4 -14.86 0.27 -3.42
CA THR A 4 -14.50 -0.06 -4.80
C THR A 4 -13.90 1.17 -5.49
N PRO A 5 -12.72 1.05 -6.13
CA PRO A 5 -12.07 2.17 -6.79
C PRO A 5 -12.99 2.83 -7.82
N THR A 6 -13.04 4.17 -7.78
CA THR A 6 -13.78 4.98 -8.75
C THR A 6 -12.90 6.11 -9.25
N ILE A 7 -13.02 6.42 -10.54
CA ILE A 7 -12.25 7.47 -11.20
C ILE A 7 -12.49 8.83 -10.53
N GLN A 8 -13.75 9.13 -10.15
CA GLN A 8 -14.11 10.43 -9.56
C GLN A 8 -13.40 10.69 -8.23
N ILE A 9 -13.37 9.71 -7.33
CA ILE A 9 -12.71 9.86 -6.03
C ILE A 9 -11.19 9.90 -6.23
N THR A 10 -10.65 9.05 -7.09
CA THR A 10 -9.23 9.03 -7.43
C THR A 10 -8.76 10.41 -7.90
N ASN A 11 -9.45 10.99 -8.89
CA ASN A 11 -9.07 12.27 -9.46
C ASN A 11 -9.24 13.42 -8.47
N ALA A 12 -10.27 13.39 -7.63
CA ALA A 12 -10.46 14.38 -6.58
C ALA A 12 -9.29 14.35 -5.56
N ILE A 13 -8.85 13.16 -5.16
CA ILE A 13 -7.71 13.01 -4.22
C ILE A 13 -6.41 13.49 -4.87
N ILE A 14 -6.12 13.04 -6.10
CA ILE A 14 -4.91 13.48 -6.84
C ILE A 14 -4.90 14.99 -7.00
N GLY A 15 -6.04 15.60 -7.36
CA GLY A 15 -6.15 17.04 -7.61
C GLY A 15 -5.94 17.91 -6.39
N VAL A 16 -6.13 17.40 -5.17
CA VAL A 16 -5.94 18.18 -3.93
C VAL A 16 -4.68 17.77 -3.16
N ALA A 17 -4.10 16.61 -3.47
CA ALA A 17 -2.92 16.10 -2.78
C ALA A 17 -1.68 16.96 -3.11
N ARG A 18 -0.88 17.24 -2.08
CA ARG A 18 0.43 17.90 -2.23
C ARG A 18 1.58 16.90 -2.23
N GLN A 19 1.29 15.66 -1.93
CA GLN A 19 2.26 14.56 -1.86
C GLN A 19 1.98 13.57 -2.98
N PRO A 20 2.97 12.77 -3.39
CA PRO A 20 2.74 11.68 -4.34
C PRO A 20 1.61 10.75 -3.88
N VAL A 21 0.68 10.44 -4.79
CA VAL A 21 -0.49 9.60 -4.49
C VAL A 21 -0.29 8.23 -5.11
N PHE A 22 -0.40 7.20 -4.29
CA PHE A 22 -0.49 5.81 -4.72
C PHE A 22 -1.97 5.41 -4.76
N VAL A 23 -2.43 4.96 -5.93
CA VAL A 23 -3.86 4.74 -6.20
C VAL A 23 -4.20 3.26 -6.20
N GLY A 24 -5.10 2.84 -5.31
CA GLY A 24 -5.69 1.50 -5.36
C GLY A 24 -6.59 1.34 -6.58
N VAL A 25 -6.25 0.43 -7.48
CA VAL A 25 -6.97 0.26 -8.75
C VAL A 25 -7.74 -1.04 -8.84
N GLY A 26 -7.47 -2.01 -7.98
CA GLY A 26 -8.16 -3.30 -7.99
C GLY A 26 -7.45 -4.37 -7.20
N GLY A 27 -7.73 -5.62 -7.52
CA GLY A 27 -7.42 -6.80 -6.74
C GLY A 27 -8.52 -7.08 -5.70
N GLY A 28 -8.52 -8.27 -5.10
CA GLY A 28 -9.61 -8.69 -4.25
C GLY A 28 -10.92 -8.80 -5.02
N THR A 29 -11.89 -7.95 -4.70
CA THR A 29 -13.23 -7.97 -5.31
C THR A 29 -13.32 -7.19 -6.63
N THR A 30 -12.31 -6.39 -6.98
CA THR A 30 -12.31 -5.57 -8.22
C THR A 30 -11.31 -6.14 -9.22
N ASN A 31 -11.81 -6.68 -10.32
CA ASN A 31 -11.04 -7.40 -11.33
C ASN A 31 -11.43 -7.01 -12.76
N GLY A 32 -10.69 -7.52 -13.74
CA GLY A 32 -10.97 -7.38 -15.17
C GLY A 32 -10.74 -5.97 -15.72
N ALA A 33 -11.45 -5.62 -16.79
CA ALA A 33 -11.25 -4.39 -17.56
C ALA A 33 -11.35 -3.09 -16.74
N ARG A 34 -12.05 -3.13 -15.60
CA ARG A 34 -12.15 -1.98 -14.70
C ARG A 34 -10.80 -1.59 -14.12
N VAL A 35 -9.98 -2.58 -13.72
CA VAL A 35 -8.65 -2.36 -13.15
C VAL A 35 -7.78 -1.59 -14.14
N PHE A 36 -7.74 -2.03 -15.38
CA PHE A 36 -6.95 -1.40 -16.44
C PHE A 36 -7.38 0.04 -16.72
N LYS A 37 -8.70 0.28 -16.77
CA LYS A 37 -9.24 1.62 -17.00
C LYS A 37 -8.91 2.58 -15.86
N ILE A 38 -9.06 2.13 -14.61
CA ILE A 38 -8.77 2.98 -13.44
C ILE A 38 -7.26 3.24 -13.33
N ALA A 39 -6.43 2.25 -13.63
CA ALA A 39 -4.98 2.39 -13.59
C ALA A 39 -4.47 3.40 -14.62
N LEU A 40 -4.92 3.27 -15.87
CA LEU A 40 -4.56 4.22 -16.94
C LEU A 40 -5.07 5.64 -16.63
N ASP A 41 -6.30 5.77 -16.15
CA ASP A 41 -6.86 7.06 -15.75
C ASP A 41 -6.06 7.69 -14.61
N ALA A 42 -5.69 6.90 -13.58
CA ALA A 42 -4.88 7.36 -12.46
C ALA A 42 -3.51 7.87 -12.93
N GLU A 43 -2.84 7.15 -13.83
CA GLU A 43 -1.57 7.58 -14.42
C GLU A 43 -1.71 8.90 -15.16
N LEU A 44 -2.71 9.01 -16.06
CA LEU A 44 -2.95 10.21 -16.86
C LEU A 44 -3.31 11.44 -16.01
N HIS A 45 -3.80 11.24 -14.79
CA HIS A 45 -4.07 12.30 -13.82
C HIS A 45 -2.94 12.55 -12.83
N GLY A 46 -1.79 11.87 -12.98
CA GLY A 46 -0.58 12.16 -12.21
C GLY A 46 -0.41 11.34 -10.94
N ALA A 47 -1.01 10.14 -10.85
CA ALA A 47 -0.68 9.20 -9.78
C ALA A 47 0.82 8.82 -9.84
N ALA A 48 1.45 8.67 -8.69
CA ALA A 48 2.85 8.27 -8.59
C ALA A 48 3.04 6.75 -8.71
N ALA A 49 2.02 5.98 -8.40
CA ALA A 49 1.98 4.53 -8.54
C ALA A 49 0.54 4.01 -8.50
N VAL A 50 0.32 2.81 -8.98
CA VAL A 50 -0.95 2.07 -8.82
C VAL A 50 -0.75 0.88 -7.89
N VAL A 51 -1.76 0.60 -7.06
CA VAL A 51 -1.73 -0.47 -6.07
C VAL A 51 -2.74 -1.55 -6.42
N LEU A 52 -2.27 -2.79 -6.48
CA LEU A 52 -3.11 -3.98 -6.60
C LEU A 52 -3.17 -4.71 -5.26
N ASN A 53 -4.38 -4.90 -4.76
CA ASN A 53 -4.63 -5.66 -3.54
C ASN A 53 -4.69 -7.17 -3.81
N ALA A 54 -4.44 -7.97 -2.78
CA ALA A 54 -4.64 -9.42 -2.83
C ALA A 54 -6.13 -9.79 -2.66
N PRO A 55 -6.59 -10.91 -3.28
CA PRO A 55 -5.86 -11.69 -4.26
C PRO A 55 -5.88 -11.06 -5.66
N VAL A 56 -4.82 -11.29 -6.42
CA VAL A 56 -4.73 -10.89 -7.83
C VAL A 56 -3.88 -11.90 -8.60
N HIS A 57 -4.28 -12.23 -9.82
CA HIS A 57 -3.54 -13.17 -10.68
C HIS A 57 -2.31 -12.50 -11.30
N THR A 58 -1.21 -13.24 -11.40
CA THR A 58 0.06 -12.74 -11.96
C THR A 58 -0.09 -12.25 -13.40
N GLU A 59 -0.92 -12.89 -14.21
CA GLU A 59 -1.21 -12.49 -15.58
C GLU A 59 -1.77 -11.07 -15.66
N MET A 60 -2.69 -10.72 -14.76
CA MET A 60 -3.25 -9.36 -14.71
C MET A 60 -2.18 -8.32 -14.38
N ILE A 61 -1.23 -8.65 -13.51
CA ILE A 61 -0.13 -7.75 -13.15
C ILE A 61 0.77 -7.54 -14.36
N ARG A 62 1.11 -8.63 -15.09
CA ARG A 62 1.91 -8.56 -16.33
C ARG A 62 1.23 -7.75 -17.43
N GLU A 63 -0.08 -7.92 -17.62
CA GLU A 63 -0.84 -7.13 -18.57
C GLU A 63 -0.87 -5.66 -18.17
N LEU A 64 -1.10 -5.37 -16.89
CA LEU A 64 -1.10 -4.01 -16.38
C LEU A 64 0.27 -3.34 -16.54
N SER A 65 1.37 -4.06 -16.31
CA SER A 65 2.73 -3.54 -16.45
C SER A 65 3.14 -3.18 -17.89
N ARG A 66 2.36 -3.63 -18.88
CA ARG A 66 2.50 -3.24 -20.28
C ARG A 66 1.63 -2.06 -20.68
N LEU A 67 0.66 -1.72 -19.82
CA LEU A 67 -0.31 -0.67 -20.10
C LEU A 67 0.08 0.66 -19.45
N VAL A 68 0.66 0.61 -18.24
CA VAL A 68 1.04 1.80 -17.47
C VAL A 68 2.56 1.92 -17.32
N ASP A 69 3.07 3.13 -17.37
CA ASP A 69 4.51 3.43 -17.21
C ASP A 69 4.89 3.64 -15.74
N ILE A 70 3.92 4.05 -14.90
CA ILE A 70 4.14 4.24 -13.45
C ILE A 70 4.29 2.91 -12.71
N PRO A 71 5.00 2.88 -11.57
CA PRO A 71 5.21 1.67 -10.79
C PRO A 71 3.90 0.99 -10.36
N ILE A 72 3.89 -0.34 -10.45
CA ILE A 72 2.85 -1.17 -9.85
C ILE A 72 3.33 -1.63 -8.48
N VAL A 73 2.52 -1.33 -7.46
CA VAL A 73 2.67 -1.84 -6.10
C VAL A 73 1.78 -3.06 -5.95
N LEU A 74 2.37 -4.21 -5.70
CA LEU A 74 1.64 -5.46 -5.51
C LEU A 74 1.52 -5.79 -4.01
N THR A 75 0.30 -6.02 -3.55
CA THR A 75 0.08 -6.43 -2.15
C THR A 75 0.24 -7.94 -2.01
N VAL A 76 1.05 -8.35 -1.04
CA VAL A 76 1.28 -9.72 -0.60
C VAL A 76 0.78 -9.87 0.85
N VAL A 77 0.05 -10.94 1.12
CA VAL A 77 -0.61 -11.15 2.42
C VAL A 77 -0.22 -12.44 3.12
N SER A 78 0.45 -13.38 2.44
CA SER A 78 0.80 -14.69 2.97
C SER A 78 2.18 -15.16 2.48
N LEU A 79 2.85 -16.00 3.30
CA LEU A 79 4.03 -16.76 2.90
C LEU A 79 3.72 -17.90 1.92
N ASP A 80 2.46 -18.31 1.83
CA ASP A 80 2.02 -19.36 0.90
C ASP A 80 1.96 -18.89 -0.57
N GLU A 81 2.12 -17.58 -0.80
CA GLU A 81 2.24 -17.04 -2.15
C GLU A 81 3.63 -17.35 -2.73
N ASP A 82 3.71 -17.53 -4.04
CA ASP A 82 5.01 -17.62 -4.73
C ASP A 82 5.66 -16.22 -4.75
N LEU A 83 6.42 -15.93 -3.68
CA LEU A 83 7.02 -14.61 -3.45
C LEU A 83 8.05 -14.24 -4.53
N GLU A 84 8.80 -15.24 -5.03
CA GLU A 84 9.81 -15.02 -6.07
C GLU A 84 9.13 -14.64 -7.40
N GLU A 85 8.15 -15.41 -7.83
CA GLU A 85 7.35 -15.12 -9.02
C GLU A 85 6.65 -13.76 -8.91
N ARG A 86 6.08 -13.46 -7.75
CA ARG A 86 5.41 -12.19 -7.46
C ARG A 86 6.36 -10.99 -7.55
N MET A 87 7.55 -11.14 -7.00
CA MET A 87 8.52 -10.06 -6.90
C MET A 87 9.29 -9.85 -8.20
N LEU A 88 9.83 -10.92 -8.80
CA LEU A 88 10.78 -10.79 -9.91
C LEU A 88 10.13 -10.92 -11.30
N HIS A 89 9.00 -11.62 -11.40
CA HIS A 89 8.45 -12.02 -12.70
C HIS A 89 7.03 -11.51 -12.99
N SER A 90 6.38 -10.89 -12.02
CA SER A 90 5.02 -10.37 -12.20
C SER A 90 4.95 -9.05 -13.00
N GLY A 91 6.01 -8.27 -12.99
CA GLY A 91 6.04 -6.89 -13.50
C GLY A 91 5.75 -5.83 -12.43
N ALA A 92 5.51 -6.23 -11.17
CA ALA A 92 5.47 -5.30 -10.04
C ALA A 92 6.86 -4.70 -9.80
N ARG A 93 6.91 -3.45 -9.38
CA ARG A 93 8.17 -2.75 -9.04
C ARG A 93 8.30 -2.44 -7.55
N ILE A 94 7.25 -2.65 -6.80
CA ILE A 94 7.21 -2.46 -5.33
C ILE A 94 6.31 -3.55 -4.76
N ILE A 95 6.71 -4.18 -3.68
CA ILE A 95 5.84 -5.06 -2.90
C ILE A 95 5.31 -4.31 -1.69
N ASN A 96 4.00 -4.38 -1.47
CA ASN A 96 3.35 -3.94 -0.23
C ASN A 96 2.98 -5.18 0.59
N VAL A 97 3.59 -5.34 1.76
CA VAL A 97 3.33 -6.48 2.65
C VAL A 97 2.24 -6.12 3.66
N SER A 98 1.14 -6.88 3.64
CA SER A 98 0.01 -6.70 4.55
C SER A 98 -0.46 -8.05 5.11
N GLY A 99 0.47 -8.79 5.75
CA GLY A 99 0.26 -10.14 6.27
C GLY A 99 -0.22 -10.21 7.73
N GLY A 100 -0.63 -9.10 8.32
CA GLY A 100 -1.00 -9.06 9.73
C GLY A 100 0.16 -9.49 10.62
N LYS A 101 -0.01 -10.55 11.39
CA LYS A 101 1.05 -11.11 12.27
C LYS A 101 2.24 -11.69 11.51
N GLN A 102 2.08 -12.04 10.24
CA GLN A 102 3.14 -12.60 9.40
C GLN A 102 3.91 -11.51 8.62
N THR A 103 3.59 -10.24 8.79
CA THR A 103 4.20 -9.16 8.00
C THR A 103 5.73 -9.17 8.11
N VAL A 104 6.28 -9.32 9.31
CA VAL A 104 7.73 -9.36 9.58
C VAL A 104 8.39 -10.53 8.85
N GLU A 105 7.81 -11.72 8.94
CA GLU A 105 8.32 -12.94 8.29
C GLU A 105 8.28 -12.84 6.77
N ILE A 106 7.20 -12.27 6.21
CA ILE A 106 7.08 -12.04 4.76
C ILE A 106 8.16 -11.05 4.29
N VAL A 107 8.37 -9.95 5.02
CA VAL A 107 9.44 -8.98 4.68
C VAL A 107 10.80 -9.64 4.68
N LYS A 108 11.13 -10.45 5.69
CA LYS A 108 12.40 -11.20 5.75
C LYS A 108 12.54 -12.18 4.60
N ALA A 109 11.48 -12.89 4.24
CA ALA A 109 11.48 -13.83 3.11
C ALA A 109 11.75 -13.10 1.78
N LEU A 110 11.11 -11.96 1.54
CA LEU A 110 11.35 -11.12 0.36
C LEU A 110 12.79 -10.58 0.33
N ARG A 111 13.35 -10.17 1.46
CA ARG A 111 14.75 -9.73 1.55
C ARG A 111 15.76 -10.84 1.29
N ALA A 112 15.42 -12.08 1.57
CA ALA A 112 16.25 -13.22 1.22
C ALA A 112 16.29 -13.50 -0.29
N ILE A 113 15.22 -13.12 -1.03
CA ILE A 113 15.15 -13.22 -2.49
C ILE A 113 15.94 -12.08 -3.14
N ASP A 114 15.64 -10.84 -2.76
CA ASP A 114 16.33 -9.64 -3.28
C ASP A 114 16.47 -8.58 -2.16
N LYS A 115 17.73 -8.24 -1.85
CA LYS A 115 18.09 -7.29 -0.79
C LYS A 115 17.73 -5.83 -1.13
N ASP A 116 17.62 -5.50 -2.40
CA ASP A 116 17.47 -4.12 -2.89
C ASP A 116 16.06 -3.82 -3.42
N PHE A 117 15.20 -4.82 -3.56
CA PHE A 117 13.83 -4.64 -4.07
C PHE A 117 13.00 -3.74 -3.13
N PRO A 118 12.25 -2.75 -3.67
CA PRO A 118 11.45 -1.86 -2.82
C PRO A 118 10.31 -2.57 -2.10
N ILE A 119 10.29 -2.50 -0.77
CA ILE A 119 9.25 -3.10 0.08
C ILE A 119 8.60 -2.03 0.95
N ILE A 120 7.29 -1.95 0.86
CA ILE A 120 6.42 -1.23 1.80
C ILE A 120 5.81 -2.28 2.73
N ALA A 121 5.69 -2.00 4.03
CA ALA A 121 5.04 -2.90 4.97
C ALA A 121 3.96 -2.19 5.79
N THR A 122 2.90 -2.90 6.13
CA THR A 122 1.89 -2.41 7.06
C THR A 122 2.47 -2.52 8.49
N GLY A 123 2.70 -1.38 9.13
CA GLY A 123 3.44 -1.28 10.38
C GLY A 123 2.65 -1.61 11.65
N GLY A 124 1.37 -1.96 11.54
CA GLY A 124 0.55 -2.19 12.72
C GLY A 124 0.27 -0.92 13.55
N PRO A 125 -0.39 -1.06 14.73
CA PRO A 125 -0.92 0.09 15.47
C PRO A 125 0.07 0.73 16.46
N THR A 126 1.24 0.15 16.70
CA THR A 126 2.19 0.61 17.72
C THR A 126 3.55 0.95 17.12
N GLU A 127 4.31 1.80 17.84
CA GLU A 127 5.70 2.11 17.43
C GLU A 127 6.59 0.87 17.38
N ASP A 128 6.38 -0.10 18.27
CA ASP A 128 7.18 -1.32 18.30
C ASP A 128 6.92 -2.16 17.05
N THR A 129 5.67 -2.34 16.64
CA THR A 129 5.34 -3.06 15.40
C THR A 129 5.85 -2.34 14.14
N ILE A 130 5.94 -1.01 14.17
CA ILE A 130 6.58 -0.23 13.09
C ILE A 130 8.09 -0.49 13.06
N LYS A 131 8.76 -0.48 14.22
CA LYS A 131 10.20 -0.78 14.32
C LYS A 131 10.53 -2.19 13.82
N GLU A 132 9.74 -3.19 14.22
CA GLU A 132 9.92 -4.58 13.80
C GLU A 132 9.93 -4.74 12.28
N VAL A 133 9.00 -4.10 11.56
CA VAL A 133 8.97 -4.20 10.08
C VAL A 133 10.11 -3.43 9.40
N ILE A 134 10.58 -2.33 10.00
CA ILE A 134 11.76 -1.60 9.51
C ILE A 134 13.02 -2.43 9.72
N GLU A 135 13.20 -3.02 10.90
CA GLU A 135 14.33 -3.92 11.22
C GLU A 135 14.32 -5.18 10.35
N ALA A 136 13.15 -5.67 9.96
CA ALA A 136 13.02 -6.77 9.01
C ALA A 136 13.48 -6.39 7.59
N GLY A 137 13.63 -5.10 7.28
CA GLY A 137 14.13 -4.61 6.01
C GLY A 137 13.10 -3.89 5.13
N ALA A 138 11.94 -3.47 5.64
CA ALA A 138 11.03 -2.63 4.88
C ALA A 138 11.64 -1.26 4.61
N ASN A 139 11.45 -0.74 3.38
CA ASN A 139 11.93 0.60 2.98
C ASN A 139 10.97 1.71 3.41
N ALA A 140 9.69 1.38 3.52
CA ALA A 140 8.64 2.29 3.93
C ALA A 140 7.55 1.54 4.71
N VAL A 141 6.77 2.29 5.48
CA VAL A 141 5.70 1.75 6.31
C VAL A 141 4.40 2.46 5.99
N THR A 142 3.32 1.69 5.85
CA THR A 142 1.96 2.22 5.85
C THR A 142 1.33 2.07 7.23
N PHE A 143 0.63 3.09 7.68
CA PHE A 143 -0.15 3.05 8.92
C PHE A 143 -1.44 3.86 8.74
N THR A 144 -2.45 3.52 9.53
CA THR A 144 -3.68 4.31 9.56
C THR A 144 -3.46 5.48 10.52
N PRO A 145 -3.51 6.73 10.05
CA PRO A 145 -3.36 7.88 10.93
C PRO A 145 -4.52 7.95 11.93
N PRO A 146 -4.32 8.54 13.12
CA PRO A 146 -5.41 8.76 14.06
C PRO A 146 -6.50 9.63 13.42
N THR A 147 -7.74 9.35 13.75
CA THR A 147 -8.88 10.15 13.30
C THR A 147 -8.84 11.57 13.88
N SER A 148 -9.48 12.52 13.21
CA SER A 148 -9.60 13.89 13.75
C SER A 148 -10.23 13.92 15.15
N ALA A 149 -11.15 13.00 15.44
CA ALA A 149 -11.78 12.88 16.76
C ALA A 149 -10.78 12.41 17.83
N GLU A 150 -9.90 11.46 17.52
CA GLU A 150 -8.85 10.99 18.44
C GLU A 150 -7.81 12.07 18.68
N ILE A 151 -7.38 12.79 17.65
CA ILE A 151 -6.45 13.93 17.79
C ILE A 151 -7.07 15.02 18.69
N PHE A 152 -8.32 15.40 18.41
CA PHE A 152 -9.03 16.40 19.19
C PHE A 152 -9.20 15.98 20.64
N LYS A 153 -9.56 14.72 20.89
CA LYS A 153 -9.67 14.16 22.26
C LYS A 153 -8.36 14.29 23.02
N GLY A 154 -7.24 13.89 22.43
CA GLY A 154 -5.91 14.00 23.03
C GLY A 154 -5.52 15.45 23.34
N MET A 155 -5.78 16.39 22.41
CA MET A 155 -5.55 17.82 22.64
C MET A 155 -6.38 18.36 23.81
N MET A 156 -7.67 17.99 23.91
CA MET A 156 -8.56 18.42 24.98
C MET A 156 -8.19 17.81 26.34
N GLU A 157 -7.71 16.58 26.37
CA GLU A 157 -7.20 15.94 27.59
C GLU A 157 -5.97 16.69 28.12
N ASN A 158 -4.98 16.96 27.26
CA ASN A 158 -3.80 17.73 27.61
C ASN A 158 -4.15 19.15 28.09
N TYR A 159 -5.08 19.82 27.44
CA TYR A 159 -5.55 21.15 27.89
C TYR A 159 -6.17 21.12 29.27
N ARG A 160 -7.04 20.12 29.54
CA ARG A 160 -7.68 19.96 30.87
C ARG A 160 -6.66 19.67 31.96
N GLU A 161 -5.60 18.92 31.68
CA GLU A 161 -4.53 18.65 32.65
C GLU A 161 -3.73 19.91 32.97
N GLN A 162 -3.44 20.75 31.98
CA GLN A 162 -2.75 22.03 32.17
C GLN A 162 -3.57 23.02 33.01
N MET A 163 -4.92 22.99 32.87
CA MET A 163 -5.81 23.87 33.63
C MET A 163 -6.04 23.42 35.07
N LYS A 164 -5.59 22.22 35.45
CA LYS A 164 -5.68 21.71 36.85
C LYS A 164 -4.43 22.06 37.67
N LYS A 165 -3.40 22.61 37.07
CA LYS A 165 -2.19 23.15 37.71
C LYS A 165 -2.33 24.64 37.96
#